data_d6522e20a4a9288a128ca3fdd5023d6f
#
_entry.id   d6522e20a4a9288a128ca3fdd5023d6f
#
_cell.length_a   1.000
_cell.length_b   1.000
_cell.length_c   1.000
_cell.angle_alpha   90.00
_cell.angle_beta   90.00
_cell.angle_gamma   90.00
#
_symmetry.space_group_name_H-M   'P 1'
#
loop_
_entity.id
_entity.type
_entity.pdbx_description
1 polymer ?
#
loop_
_entity_poly.entity_id
_entity_poly.type
_entity_poly.pdbx_seq_one_letter_code
_entity_poly.pdbx_strand_id
1 'polypeptide(L)'
;MDTKNKSSPLVEPRFGYADDVGNPYQPTVLETLRECGYVLDVFHNPSHALTVINFGFELFTLFILFTYLSAFWSSGSFIFLVALVLIFATVHNTIWYHRYCSDISYQFTRLVYARIILWTNPLAFIFREEIYAIPHKIHHQKTEKPGDPYGPHLGYFASFFAPELTQRINSKLSEPDFEALKKSIKHIGLCTGSYGHFTKTGSIESVTVYAARSIVSQSLWIAIALASGGMSYVTAYYSAIFIITMLIRDFNWRGHGGSSAGQKRRDWEFHIKSYALNQYFYGWVASEWHDNHHHYFTSARNGYLRGQIDIAFHTIKFLHKLGIVKSYIDATNIFRAQCQNVSEQSTGDVFNVRPLEN
;
A
#
# COMPACT_ATOMS: atom_id res chain seq x y z
N MET A 1 -22.61 -26.20 0.62
CA MET A 1 -22.37 -25.10 1.56
C MET A 1 -22.67 -23.81 0.84
N ASP A 2 -23.67 -23.10 1.33
CA ASP A 2 -24.25 -21.91 0.68
C ASP A 2 -23.25 -20.74 0.61
N THR A 3 -22.75 -20.46 -0.59
CA THR A 3 -21.83 -19.34 -0.86
C THR A 3 -22.57 -18.00 -1.07
N LYS A 4 -23.89 -17.97 -0.83
CA LYS A 4 -24.79 -16.90 -1.31
C LYS A 4 -24.91 -15.66 -0.41
N ASN A 5 -24.16 -15.53 0.71
CA ASN A 5 -24.35 -14.37 1.62
C ASN A 5 -23.12 -13.92 2.39
N LYS A 6 -21.92 -13.98 1.82
CA LYS A 6 -20.80 -13.25 2.45
C LYS A 6 -20.83 -11.80 1.98
N SER A 7 -21.12 -10.90 2.90
CA SER A 7 -20.99 -9.48 2.64
C SER A 7 -19.53 -9.14 2.27
N SER A 8 -19.35 -8.27 1.28
CA SER A 8 -18.00 -7.82 0.91
C SER A 8 -17.28 -7.21 2.12
N PRO A 9 -16.00 -7.57 2.36
CA PRO A 9 -15.21 -6.95 3.41
C PRO A 9 -15.04 -5.43 3.25
N LEU A 10 -15.14 -4.93 2.00
CA LEU A 10 -15.05 -3.50 1.70
C LEU A 10 -16.42 -2.94 1.40
N VAL A 11 -16.58 -1.65 1.69
CA VAL A 11 -17.76 -0.90 1.28
C VAL A 11 -17.75 -0.79 -0.23
N GLU A 12 -18.84 -1.23 -0.86
CA GLU A 12 -19.04 -0.99 -2.28
C GLU A 12 -19.36 0.51 -2.50
N PRO A 13 -18.65 1.19 -3.41
CA PRO A 13 -18.97 2.57 -3.74
C PRO A 13 -20.35 2.67 -4.42
N ARG A 14 -21.02 3.80 -4.31
CA ARG A 14 -22.39 3.97 -4.86
C ARG A 14 -22.46 3.90 -6.38
N PHE A 15 -21.34 4.09 -7.08
CA PHE A 15 -21.26 3.85 -8.51
C PHE A 15 -21.13 2.37 -8.89
N GLY A 16 -20.92 1.46 -7.90
CA GLY A 16 -20.75 0.03 -8.13
C GLY A 16 -19.35 -0.36 -8.62
N TYR A 17 -19.04 -1.65 -8.60
CA TYR A 17 -17.80 -2.21 -9.15
C TYR A 17 -17.97 -2.82 -10.54
N ALA A 18 -19.20 -3.06 -10.96
CA ALA A 18 -19.52 -3.70 -12.23
C ALA A 18 -20.60 -2.92 -12.99
N ASP A 19 -20.53 -2.99 -14.32
CA ASP A 19 -21.61 -2.57 -15.20
C ASP A 19 -22.76 -3.61 -15.22
N ASP A 20 -23.83 -3.31 -15.96
CA ASP A 20 -25.01 -4.17 -16.08
C ASP A 20 -24.70 -5.55 -16.72
N VAL A 21 -23.54 -5.69 -17.35
CA VAL A 21 -23.09 -6.92 -18.04
C VAL A 21 -22.09 -7.70 -17.17
N GLY A 22 -21.66 -7.11 -16.03
CA GLY A 22 -20.72 -7.73 -15.09
C GLY A 22 -19.24 -7.45 -15.38
N ASN A 23 -18.92 -6.51 -16.28
CA ASN A 23 -17.54 -6.04 -16.47
C ASN A 23 -17.16 -4.98 -15.41
N PRO A 24 -15.85 -4.78 -15.15
CA PRO A 24 -15.40 -3.70 -14.28
C PRO A 24 -15.94 -2.35 -14.73
N TYR A 25 -16.59 -1.63 -13.81
CA TYR A 25 -17.15 -0.31 -14.08
C TYR A 25 -16.11 0.78 -13.84
N GLN A 26 -15.94 1.67 -14.82
CA GLN A 26 -15.11 2.86 -14.69
C GLN A 26 -15.99 4.08 -14.41
N PRO A 27 -15.98 4.63 -13.18
CA PRO A 27 -16.79 5.78 -12.84
C PRO A 27 -16.31 7.04 -13.57
N THR A 28 -17.25 7.91 -13.88
CA THR A 28 -16.97 9.27 -14.37
C THR A 28 -16.35 10.12 -13.25
N VAL A 29 -15.69 11.22 -13.62
CA VAL A 29 -15.18 12.20 -12.64
C VAL A 29 -16.29 12.72 -11.73
N LEU A 30 -17.48 12.97 -12.29
CA LEU A 30 -18.62 13.46 -11.50
C LEU A 30 -19.12 12.43 -10.48
N GLU A 31 -19.19 11.16 -10.83
CA GLU A 31 -19.55 10.08 -9.91
C GLU A 31 -18.50 9.93 -8.81
N THR A 32 -17.22 10.01 -9.17
CA THR A 32 -16.12 10.01 -8.20
C THR A 32 -16.24 11.16 -7.20
N LEU A 33 -16.49 12.39 -7.68
CA LEU A 33 -16.67 13.57 -6.82
C LEU A 33 -17.93 13.47 -5.94
N ARG A 34 -19.03 12.92 -6.46
CA ARG A 34 -20.25 12.67 -5.67
C ARG A 34 -20.00 11.64 -4.57
N GLU A 35 -19.20 10.61 -4.85
CA GLU A 35 -18.82 9.62 -3.83
C GLU A 35 -17.91 10.24 -2.78
N CYS A 36 -16.93 11.09 -3.17
CA CYS A 36 -16.13 11.87 -2.23
C CYS A 36 -17.02 12.72 -1.30
N GLY A 37 -17.98 13.45 -1.86
CA GLY A 37 -18.94 14.25 -1.09
C GLY A 37 -19.73 13.41 -0.07
N TYR A 38 -20.17 12.21 -0.45
CA TYR A 38 -20.83 11.29 0.46
C TYR A 38 -19.93 10.79 1.58
N VAL A 39 -18.67 10.50 1.29
CA VAL A 39 -17.70 10.06 2.32
C VAL A 39 -17.36 11.19 3.29
N LEU A 40 -17.32 12.44 2.82
CA LEU A 40 -17.07 13.60 3.68
C LEU A 40 -18.25 13.94 4.62
N ASP A 41 -19.44 13.39 4.36
CA ASP A 41 -20.61 13.59 5.21
C ASP A 41 -20.57 12.71 6.47
N VAL A 42 -19.74 13.09 7.42
CA VAL A 42 -19.59 12.37 8.71
C VAL A 42 -20.79 12.53 9.64
N PHE A 43 -21.61 13.56 9.43
CA PHE A 43 -22.80 13.81 10.27
C PHE A 43 -23.86 12.74 10.05
N HIS A 44 -24.03 12.27 8.81
CA HIS A 44 -24.93 11.17 8.49
C HIS A 44 -24.23 9.80 8.53
N ASN A 45 -22.89 9.77 8.45
CA ASN A 45 -22.11 8.54 8.41
C ASN A 45 -20.91 8.60 9.39
N PRO A 46 -21.12 8.46 10.71
CA PRO A 46 -20.04 8.55 11.71
C PRO A 46 -18.89 7.56 11.50
N SER A 47 -19.13 6.40 10.86
CA SER A 47 -18.09 5.43 10.52
C SER A 47 -17.06 5.95 9.49
N HIS A 48 -17.34 7.06 8.83
CA HIS A 48 -16.40 7.72 7.91
C HIS A 48 -15.43 8.68 8.63
N ALA A 49 -15.64 8.97 9.92
CA ALA A 49 -14.89 10.01 10.64
C ALA A 49 -13.37 9.83 10.55
N LEU A 50 -12.87 8.60 10.68
CA LEU A 50 -11.42 8.34 10.55
C LEU A 50 -10.90 8.59 9.13
N THR A 51 -11.67 8.26 8.11
CA THR A 51 -11.31 8.54 6.71
C THR A 51 -11.19 10.04 6.49
N VAL A 52 -12.14 10.82 7.02
CA VAL A 52 -12.14 12.28 6.90
C VAL A 52 -11.00 12.91 7.70
N ILE A 53 -10.68 12.38 8.89
CA ILE A 53 -9.53 12.83 9.69
C ILE A 53 -8.23 12.59 8.92
N ASN A 54 -8.05 11.42 8.32
CA ASN A 54 -6.86 11.08 7.54
C ASN A 54 -6.73 11.99 6.32
N PHE A 55 -7.82 12.21 5.58
CA PHE A 55 -7.84 13.15 4.46
C PHE A 55 -7.57 14.60 4.89
N GLY A 56 -8.12 15.03 6.02
CA GLY A 56 -7.83 16.35 6.61
C GLY A 56 -6.36 16.50 7.00
N PHE A 57 -5.74 15.46 7.53
CA PHE A 57 -4.29 15.47 7.80
C PHE A 57 -3.46 15.55 6.50
N GLU A 58 -3.89 14.91 5.44
CA GLU A 58 -3.25 15.03 4.13
C GLU A 58 -3.33 16.47 3.59
N LEU A 59 -4.49 17.13 3.69
CA LEU A 59 -4.63 18.54 3.34
C LEU A 59 -3.76 19.46 4.22
N PHE A 60 -3.62 19.13 5.50
CA PHE A 60 -2.67 19.80 6.38
C PHE A 60 -1.24 19.65 5.89
N THR A 61 -0.81 18.44 5.49
CA THR A 61 0.56 18.24 4.97
C THR A 61 0.80 18.95 3.63
N LEU A 62 -0.23 19.08 2.79
CA LEU A 62 -0.19 19.93 1.59
C LEU A 62 0.05 21.39 1.94
N PHE A 63 -0.69 21.93 2.91
CA PHE A 63 -0.49 23.31 3.38
C PHE A 63 0.94 23.52 3.89
N ILE A 64 1.47 22.55 4.64
CA ILE A 64 2.87 22.62 5.13
C ILE A 64 3.87 22.55 3.97
N LEU A 65 3.62 21.80 2.90
CA LEU A 65 4.49 21.80 1.72
C LEU A 65 4.59 23.21 1.09
N PHE A 66 3.47 23.92 0.93
CA PHE A 66 3.50 25.30 0.45
C PHE A 66 4.27 26.23 1.38
N THR A 67 4.08 26.06 2.70
CA THR A 67 4.81 26.82 3.72
C THR A 67 6.31 26.53 3.68
N TYR A 68 6.69 25.25 3.50
CA TYR A 68 8.07 24.83 3.33
C TYR A 68 8.72 25.50 2.11
N LEU A 69 8.08 25.42 0.96
CA LEU A 69 8.60 26.00 -0.29
C LEU A 69 8.72 27.51 -0.25
N SER A 70 7.80 28.21 0.44
CA SER A 70 7.76 29.68 0.48
C SER A 70 8.64 30.29 1.57
N ALA A 71 8.81 29.63 2.72
CA ALA A 71 9.41 30.27 3.89
C ALA A 71 10.54 29.47 4.56
N PHE A 72 10.59 28.16 4.39
CA PHE A 72 11.49 27.27 5.17
C PHE A 72 12.46 26.43 4.33
N TRP A 73 12.47 26.61 3.01
CA TRP A 73 13.36 25.88 2.12
C TRP A 73 14.83 26.22 2.37
N SER A 74 15.67 25.20 2.42
CA SER A 74 17.13 25.31 2.39
C SER A 74 17.71 24.04 1.76
N SER A 75 18.96 24.09 1.26
CA SER A 75 19.61 22.91 0.67
C SER A 75 19.70 21.76 1.65
N GLY A 76 19.99 22.02 2.94
CA GLY A 76 20.06 20.99 3.98
C GLY A 76 18.70 20.35 4.25
N SER A 77 17.65 21.15 4.42
CA SER A 77 16.29 20.65 4.61
C SER A 77 15.73 19.93 3.37
N PHE A 78 16.16 20.32 2.16
CA PHE A 78 15.79 19.63 0.93
C PHE A 78 16.43 18.21 0.85
N ILE A 79 17.72 18.09 1.18
CA ILE A 79 18.40 16.79 1.26
C ILE A 79 17.71 15.91 2.29
N PHE A 80 17.36 16.46 3.46
CA PHE A 80 16.62 15.75 4.49
C PHE A 80 15.24 15.30 4.01
N LEU A 81 14.49 16.16 3.32
CA LEU A 81 13.21 15.81 2.70
C LEU A 81 13.35 14.62 1.74
N VAL A 82 14.31 14.67 0.82
CA VAL A 82 14.54 13.59 -0.15
C VAL A 82 14.89 12.28 0.58
N ALA A 83 15.77 12.34 1.59
CA ALA A 83 16.11 11.18 2.40
C ALA A 83 14.88 10.58 3.10
N LEU A 84 14.02 11.42 3.67
CA LEU A 84 12.78 10.96 4.31
C LEU A 84 11.81 10.34 3.29
N VAL A 85 11.63 10.93 2.12
CA VAL A 85 10.78 10.33 1.05
C VAL A 85 11.27 8.93 0.71
N LEU A 86 12.57 8.73 0.53
CA LEU A 86 13.16 7.42 0.23
C LEU A 86 12.99 6.43 1.40
N ILE A 87 13.20 6.87 2.64
CA ILE A 87 13.00 6.04 3.85
C ILE A 87 11.52 5.65 3.98
N PHE A 88 10.60 6.60 3.86
CA PHE A 88 9.17 6.34 4.00
C PHE A 88 8.66 5.42 2.89
N ALA A 89 9.14 5.61 1.68
CA ALA A 89 8.82 4.73 0.56
C ALA A 89 9.33 3.31 0.77
N THR A 90 10.60 3.15 1.10
CA THR A 90 11.24 1.83 1.21
C THR A 90 10.83 1.12 2.50
N VAL A 91 11.01 1.78 3.66
CA VAL A 91 10.85 1.12 4.96
C VAL A 91 9.36 1.04 5.34
N HIS A 92 8.65 2.17 5.30
CA HIS A 92 7.27 2.20 5.80
C HIS A 92 6.27 1.72 4.76
N ASN A 93 6.37 2.17 3.51
CA ASN A 93 5.43 1.70 2.50
C ASN A 93 5.77 0.30 2.00
N THR A 94 6.96 0.07 1.44
CA THR A 94 7.27 -1.21 0.77
C THR A 94 7.53 -2.34 1.75
N ILE A 95 8.39 -2.15 2.76
CA ILE A 95 8.76 -3.23 3.70
C ILE A 95 7.64 -3.45 4.71
N TRP A 96 7.12 -2.38 5.35
CA TRP A 96 6.14 -2.51 6.41
C TRP A 96 4.71 -2.75 5.88
N TYR A 97 4.11 -1.76 5.19
CA TYR A 97 2.71 -1.90 4.76
C TYR A 97 2.53 -3.00 3.73
N HIS A 98 3.36 -3.01 2.69
CA HIS A 98 3.16 -3.90 1.57
C HIS A 98 3.62 -5.33 1.91
N ARG A 99 4.92 -5.53 2.17
CA ARG A 99 5.48 -6.89 2.32
C ARG A 99 5.17 -7.54 3.67
N TYR A 100 5.05 -6.77 4.76
CA TYR A 100 4.73 -7.34 6.07
C TYR A 100 3.25 -7.37 6.37
N CYS A 101 2.58 -6.20 6.37
CA CYS A 101 1.18 -6.11 6.80
C CYS A 101 0.24 -6.80 5.81
N SER A 102 0.49 -6.68 4.49
CA SER A 102 -0.40 -7.19 3.45
C SER A 102 -0.02 -8.60 2.99
N ASP A 103 1.22 -8.81 2.53
CA ASP A 103 1.63 -10.04 1.84
C ASP A 103 2.13 -11.12 2.77
N ILE A 104 2.51 -10.73 4.00
CA ILE A 104 3.11 -11.64 4.99
C ILE A 104 4.35 -12.34 4.42
N SER A 105 5.09 -11.64 3.56
CA SER A 105 6.23 -12.21 2.83
C SER A 105 7.45 -12.48 3.71
N TYR A 106 7.45 -11.96 4.95
CA TYR A 106 8.45 -12.29 5.97
C TYR A 106 7.84 -12.24 7.38
N GLN A 107 8.57 -12.77 8.36
CA GLN A 107 8.16 -12.82 9.76
C GLN A 107 9.26 -12.29 10.67
N PHE A 108 8.91 -11.48 11.65
CA PHE A 108 9.83 -11.08 12.71
C PHE A 108 10.09 -12.21 13.71
N THR A 109 11.29 -12.23 14.31
CA THR A 109 11.63 -13.16 15.40
C THR A 109 10.81 -12.89 16.66
N ARG A 110 10.49 -11.62 16.92
CA ARG A 110 9.69 -11.18 18.07
C ARG A 110 8.68 -10.13 17.64
N LEU A 111 7.48 -10.20 18.17
CA LEU A 111 6.41 -9.23 17.89
C LEU A 111 6.79 -7.79 18.29
N VAL A 112 7.73 -7.62 19.21
CA VAL A 112 8.22 -6.29 19.63
C VAL A 112 8.78 -5.48 18.46
N TYR A 113 9.43 -6.11 17.48
CA TYR A 113 9.94 -5.40 16.30
C TYR A 113 8.81 -4.83 15.44
N ALA A 114 7.75 -5.62 15.23
CA ALA A 114 6.54 -5.11 14.55
C ALA A 114 5.91 -3.95 15.32
N ARG A 115 5.82 -4.06 16.65
CA ARG A 115 5.27 -2.99 17.50
C ARG A 115 6.11 -1.72 17.47
N ILE A 116 7.44 -1.82 17.43
CA ILE A 116 8.31 -0.64 17.29
C ILE A 116 7.97 0.09 16.00
N ILE A 117 7.92 -0.62 14.86
CA ILE A 117 7.58 0.01 13.58
C ILE A 117 6.16 0.60 13.62
N LEU A 118 5.19 -0.13 14.16
CA LEU A 118 3.79 0.31 14.30
C LEU A 118 3.69 1.63 15.09
N TRP A 119 4.44 1.77 16.19
CA TRP A 119 4.40 2.94 17.06
C TRP A 119 5.25 4.12 16.58
N THR A 120 6.16 3.88 15.64
CA THR A 120 7.03 4.92 15.06
C THR A 120 6.71 5.23 13.61
N ASN A 121 5.60 4.69 13.08
CA ASN A 121 5.22 4.84 11.69
C ASN A 121 4.76 6.27 11.36
N PRO A 122 5.52 7.07 10.58
CA PRO A 122 5.18 8.45 10.26
C PRO A 122 3.93 8.59 9.39
N LEU A 123 3.56 7.52 8.66
CA LEU A 123 2.43 7.51 7.73
C LEU A 123 1.11 7.08 8.40
N ALA A 124 1.12 6.80 9.70
CA ALA A 124 -0.04 6.27 10.41
C ALA A 124 -1.31 7.15 10.30
N PHE A 125 -1.17 8.49 10.24
CA PHE A 125 -2.30 9.40 10.02
C PHE A 125 -2.81 9.45 8.58
N ILE A 126 -2.08 8.87 7.62
CA ILE A 126 -2.50 8.80 6.21
C ILE A 126 -3.10 7.42 5.92
N PHE A 127 -2.34 6.38 6.25
CA PHE A 127 -2.73 4.99 6.00
C PHE A 127 -2.73 4.21 7.31
N ARG A 128 -3.90 3.72 7.72
CA ARG A 128 -4.00 2.75 8.81
C ARG A 128 -3.58 1.37 8.27
N GLU A 129 -2.84 0.61 9.05
CA GLU A 129 -2.33 -0.69 8.64
C GLU A 129 -3.44 -1.65 8.18
N GLU A 130 -4.60 -1.63 8.83
CA GLU A 130 -5.76 -2.43 8.45
C GLU A 130 -6.38 -2.01 7.12
N ILE A 131 -6.41 -0.67 6.87
CA ILE A 131 -6.95 -0.09 5.63
C ILE A 131 -5.98 -0.28 4.45
N TYR A 132 -4.71 -0.51 4.72
CA TYR A 132 -3.76 -0.90 3.69
C TYR A 132 -3.81 -2.41 3.44
N ALA A 133 -3.70 -3.23 4.50
CA ALA A 133 -3.52 -4.68 4.38
C ALA A 133 -4.75 -5.41 3.81
N ILE A 134 -5.96 -5.07 4.25
CA ILE A 134 -7.17 -5.79 3.85
C ILE A 134 -7.53 -5.51 2.38
N PRO A 135 -7.63 -4.24 1.93
CA PRO A 135 -7.88 -3.94 0.53
C PRO A 135 -6.80 -4.50 -0.40
N HIS A 136 -5.53 -4.46 0.00
CA HIS A 136 -4.44 -5.00 -0.80
C HIS A 136 -4.57 -6.51 -1.04
N LYS A 137 -4.95 -7.28 -0.01
CA LYS A 137 -5.25 -8.71 -0.18
C LYS A 137 -6.42 -8.97 -1.13
N ILE A 138 -7.45 -8.12 -1.08
CA ILE A 138 -8.60 -8.23 -1.98
C ILE A 138 -8.18 -7.87 -3.41
N HIS A 139 -7.32 -6.85 -3.58
CA HIS A 139 -6.74 -6.48 -4.86
C HIS A 139 -6.02 -7.65 -5.52
N HIS A 140 -5.14 -8.38 -4.80
CA HIS A 140 -4.48 -9.57 -5.35
C HIS A 140 -5.45 -10.70 -5.73
N GLN A 141 -6.59 -10.83 -5.04
CA GLN A 141 -7.60 -11.83 -5.37
C GLN A 141 -8.46 -11.45 -6.57
N LYS A 142 -8.62 -10.14 -6.80
CA LYS A 142 -9.56 -9.58 -7.77
C LYS A 142 -8.92 -8.64 -8.78
N THR A 143 -7.61 -8.65 -8.93
CA THR A 143 -6.87 -7.72 -9.77
C THR A 143 -7.59 -7.47 -11.10
N GLU A 144 -7.95 -6.21 -11.36
CA GLU A 144 -8.66 -5.72 -12.54
C GLU A 144 -10.03 -6.36 -12.81
N LYS A 145 -10.63 -6.99 -11.79
CA LYS A 145 -11.97 -7.59 -11.83
C LYS A 145 -12.95 -6.78 -10.96
N PRO A 146 -14.27 -6.96 -11.14
CA PRO A 146 -15.25 -6.33 -10.27
C PRO A 146 -14.99 -6.62 -8.79
N GLY A 147 -14.94 -5.54 -8.00
CA GLY A 147 -14.61 -5.60 -6.57
C GLY A 147 -13.13 -5.48 -6.23
N ASP A 148 -12.26 -5.24 -7.23
CA ASP A 148 -10.90 -4.76 -7.00
C ASP A 148 -10.96 -3.30 -6.51
N PRO A 149 -10.38 -2.98 -5.34
CA PRO A 149 -10.52 -1.66 -4.74
C PRO A 149 -9.70 -0.57 -5.44
N TYR A 150 -8.75 -0.88 -6.30
CA TYR A 150 -7.96 0.11 -7.05
C TYR A 150 -7.29 -0.51 -8.27
N GLY A 151 -6.95 0.33 -9.25
CA GLY A 151 -6.27 -0.09 -10.46
C GLY A 151 -6.78 0.66 -11.69
N PRO A 152 -6.19 0.41 -12.87
CA PRO A 152 -6.53 1.12 -14.11
C PRO A 152 -8.00 1.02 -14.52
N HIS A 153 -8.66 -0.07 -14.19
CA HIS A 153 -10.08 -0.31 -14.51
C HIS A 153 -11.02 0.74 -13.89
N LEU A 154 -10.67 1.33 -12.76
CA LEU A 154 -11.44 2.42 -12.14
C LEU A 154 -11.16 3.80 -12.77
N GLY A 155 -10.18 3.92 -13.66
CA GLY A 155 -9.68 5.19 -14.15
C GLY A 155 -8.80 5.93 -13.13
N TYR A 156 -8.16 7.02 -13.57
CA TYR A 156 -7.17 7.74 -12.77
C TYR A 156 -7.74 8.30 -11.47
N PHE A 157 -8.85 9.06 -11.56
CA PHE A 157 -9.38 9.77 -10.40
C PHE A 157 -9.88 8.81 -9.30
N ALA A 158 -10.64 7.78 -9.65
CA ALA A 158 -11.14 6.84 -8.66
C ALA A 158 -10.00 5.99 -8.06
N SER A 159 -8.98 5.63 -8.83
CA SER A 159 -7.78 4.94 -8.32
C SER A 159 -6.94 5.83 -7.42
N PHE A 160 -6.84 7.12 -7.74
CA PHE A 160 -6.12 8.10 -6.91
C PHE A 160 -6.80 8.34 -5.56
N PHE A 161 -8.13 8.42 -5.55
CA PHE A 161 -8.94 8.58 -4.33
C PHE A 161 -9.42 7.25 -3.75
N ALA A 162 -8.83 6.13 -4.15
CA ALA A 162 -9.21 4.81 -3.65
C ALA A 162 -9.22 4.68 -2.12
N PRO A 163 -8.26 5.27 -1.36
CA PRO A 163 -8.29 5.20 0.11
C PRO A 163 -9.60 5.72 0.71
N GLU A 164 -10.18 6.77 0.14
CA GLU A 164 -11.45 7.34 0.60
C GLU A 164 -12.66 6.60 0.02
N LEU A 165 -12.57 6.11 -1.20
CA LEU A 165 -13.73 5.61 -1.95
C LEU A 165 -13.95 4.11 -1.80
N THR A 166 -12.94 3.32 -2.12
CA THR A 166 -13.05 1.88 -2.37
C THR A 166 -12.29 1.01 -1.38
N GLN A 167 -11.38 1.59 -0.59
CA GLN A 167 -10.58 0.85 0.39
C GLN A 167 -11.17 0.87 1.81
N ARG A 168 -12.39 1.35 2.00
CA ARG A 168 -13.06 1.41 3.30
C ARG A 168 -13.55 0.04 3.73
N ILE A 169 -13.27 -0.36 4.97
CA ILE A 169 -13.80 -1.61 5.54
C ILE A 169 -15.29 -1.44 5.83
N ASN A 170 -16.07 -2.44 5.50
CA ASN A 170 -17.51 -2.44 5.69
C ASN A 170 -17.87 -2.66 7.18
N SER A 171 -18.26 -1.60 7.87
CA SER A 171 -18.67 -1.65 9.29
C SER A 171 -19.96 -2.46 9.56
N LYS A 172 -20.67 -2.89 8.50
CA LYS A 172 -21.88 -3.71 8.59
C LYS A 172 -21.61 -5.21 8.45
N LEU A 173 -20.34 -5.64 8.47
CA LEU A 173 -19.99 -7.05 8.50
C LEU A 173 -20.61 -7.76 9.69
N SER A 174 -20.90 -9.05 9.54
CA SER A 174 -21.28 -9.91 10.65
C SER A 174 -20.13 -10.07 11.65
N GLU A 175 -20.45 -10.37 12.92
CA GLU A 175 -19.41 -10.60 13.93
C GLU A 175 -18.44 -11.74 13.55
N PRO A 176 -18.86 -12.88 12.97
CA PRO A 176 -17.94 -13.89 12.46
C PRO A 176 -17.01 -13.39 11.36
N ASP A 177 -17.49 -12.56 10.42
CA ASP A 177 -16.67 -11.98 9.35
C ASP A 177 -15.66 -10.96 9.92
N PHE A 178 -16.09 -10.14 10.89
CA PHE A 178 -15.19 -9.24 11.61
C PHE A 178 -14.06 -10.01 12.32
N GLU A 179 -14.37 -11.09 13.05
CA GLU A 179 -13.37 -11.91 13.73
C GLU A 179 -12.43 -12.60 12.71
N ALA A 180 -12.93 -13.00 11.55
CA ALA A 180 -12.10 -13.53 10.47
C ALA A 180 -11.13 -12.47 9.93
N LEU A 181 -11.58 -11.22 9.70
CA LEU A 181 -10.71 -10.12 9.31
C LEU A 181 -9.66 -9.82 10.37
N LYS A 182 -10.05 -9.71 11.63
CA LYS A 182 -9.15 -9.48 12.76
C LYS A 182 -8.07 -10.56 12.84
N LYS A 183 -8.43 -11.81 12.64
CA LYS A 183 -7.50 -12.94 12.60
C LYS A 183 -6.50 -12.81 11.43
N SER A 184 -6.95 -12.35 10.26
CA SER A 184 -6.13 -12.23 9.05
C SER A 184 -5.00 -11.21 9.18
N ILE A 185 -5.12 -10.22 10.09
CA ILE A 185 -4.15 -9.14 10.34
C ILE A 185 -3.49 -9.23 11.73
N LYS A 186 -3.70 -10.33 12.46
CA LYS A 186 -3.18 -10.51 13.83
C LYS A 186 -1.67 -10.33 13.93
N HIS A 187 -0.91 -10.71 12.88
CA HIS A 187 0.55 -10.62 12.83
C HIS A 187 1.06 -9.17 12.93
N ILE A 188 0.26 -8.17 12.52
CA ILE A 188 0.62 -6.74 12.59
C ILE A 188 0.79 -6.28 14.05
N GLY A 189 0.04 -6.90 14.98
CA GLY A 189 0.10 -6.57 16.40
C GLY A 189 -0.76 -5.38 16.81
N LEU A 190 -1.79 -5.05 16.03
CA LEU A 190 -2.78 -4.02 16.35
C LEU A 190 -3.50 -4.34 17.66
N CYS A 191 -3.81 -3.31 18.43
CA CYS A 191 -4.72 -3.40 19.57
C CYS A 191 -6.17 -3.30 19.07
N THR A 192 -6.80 -4.44 18.85
CA THR A 192 -8.11 -4.51 18.21
C THR A 192 -9.23 -4.11 19.16
N GLY A 193 -10.23 -3.37 18.66
CA GLY A 193 -11.46 -3.06 19.34
C GLY A 193 -12.43 -4.24 19.43
N SER A 194 -13.53 -4.05 20.16
CA SER A 194 -14.66 -4.99 20.17
C SER A 194 -15.47 -4.89 18.87
N TYR A 195 -16.33 -5.86 18.62
CA TYR A 195 -17.27 -5.81 17.49
C TYR A 195 -18.18 -4.58 17.56
N GLY A 196 -18.70 -4.22 18.76
CA GLY A 196 -19.49 -3.02 18.93
C GLY A 196 -18.73 -1.70 18.72
N HIS A 197 -17.40 -1.69 18.92
CA HIS A 197 -16.54 -0.58 18.51
C HIS A 197 -16.42 -0.50 16.99
N PHE A 198 -16.15 -1.64 16.34
CA PHE A 198 -16.01 -1.75 14.89
C PHE A 198 -17.27 -1.27 14.14
N THR A 199 -18.45 -1.71 14.54
CA THR A 199 -19.71 -1.31 13.89
C THR A 199 -19.98 0.19 13.96
N LYS A 200 -19.47 0.88 14.99
CA LYS A 200 -19.61 2.33 15.14
C LYS A 200 -18.56 3.13 14.37
N THR A 201 -17.33 2.63 14.32
CA THR A 201 -16.17 3.41 13.83
C THR A 201 -15.65 2.97 12.48
N GLY A 202 -16.01 1.77 12.01
CA GLY A 202 -15.43 1.15 10.82
C GLY A 202 -13.94 0.76 10.98
N SER A 203 -13.42 0.75 12.23
CA SER A 203 -12.02 0.45 12.53
C SER A 203 -11.90 -0.87 13.29
N ILE A 204 -10.99 -1.73 12.85
CA ILE A 204 -10.63 -2.96 13.58
C ILE A 204 -9.73 -2.60 14.77
N GLU A 205 -8.81 -1.67 14.58
CA GLU A 205 -8.00 -1.15 15.68
C GLU A 205 -8.83 -0.26 16.61
N SER A 206 -8.55 -0.31 17.91
CA SER A 206 -9.12 0.64 18.87
C SER A 206 -8.73 2.07 18.48
N VAL A 207 -9.72 2.95 18.26
CA VAL A 207 -9.48 4.34 17.85
C VAL A 207 -8.63 5.10 18.86
N THR A 208 -8.79 4.82 20.15
CA THR A 208 -7.98 5.43 21.22
C THR A 208 -6.51 5.04 21.11
N VAL A 209 -6.22 3.76 20.85
CA VAL A 209 -4.85 3.28 20.68
C VAL A 209 -4.25 3.79 19.37
N TYR A 210 -5.03 3.78 18.30
CA TYR A 210 -4.65 4.38 17.03
C TYR A 210 -4.24 5.86 17.19
N ALA A 211 -5.08 6.66 17.86
CA ALA A 211 -4.78 8.07 18.09
C ALA A 211 -3.51 8.24 18.96
N ALA A 212 -3.39 7.47 20.05
CA ALA A 212 -2.23 7.55 20.93
C ALA A 212 -0.92 7.21 20.19
N ARG A 213 -0.88 6.09 19.44
CA ARG A 213 0.33 5.71 18.71
C ARG A 213 0.68 6.68 17.57
N SER A 214 -0.33 7.23 16.91
CA SER A 214 -0.12 8.22 15.88
C SER A 214 0.47 9.51 16.45
N ILE A 215 -0.03 9.99 17.60
CA ILE A 215 0.53 11.16 18.31
C ILE A 215 1.98 10.87 18.74
N VAL A 216 2.25 9.69 19.32
CA VAL A 216 3.60 9.30 19.74
C VAL A 216 4.56 9.29 18.53
N SER A 217 4.14 8.70 17.42
CA SER A 217 4.93 8.68 16.18
C SER A 217 5.23 10.08 15.68
N GLN A 218 4.20 10.94 15.54
CA GLN A 218 4.39 12.32 15.06
C GLN A 218 5.31 13.11 16.00
N SER A 219 5.12 12.98 17.33
CA SER A 219 5.95 13.66 18.31
C SER A 219 7.43 13.25 18.21
N LEU A 220 7.70 11.95 18.01
CA LEU A 220 9.04 11.43 17.80
C LEU A 220 9.71 12.04 16.56
N TRP A 221 9.00 12.00 15.41
CA TRP A 221 9.55 12.52 14.16
C TRP A 221 9.72 14.04 14.16
N ILE A 222 8.81 14.78 14.81
CA ILE A 222 8.96 16.22 15.04
C ILE A 222 10.21 16.49 15.89
N ALA A 223 10.41 15.75 16.97
CA ALA A 223 11.59 15.92 17.81
C ALA A 223 12.91 15.64 17.05
N ILE A 224 12.94 14.59 16.22
CA ILE A 224 14.08 14.28 15.34
C ILE A 224 14.31 15.44 14.35
N ALA A 225 13.28 15.93 13.69
CA ALA A 225 13.38 17.02 12.73
C ALA A 225 13.84 18.33 13.38
N LEU A 226 13.28 18.69 14.54
CA LEU A 226 13.71 19.87 15.30
C LEU A 226 15.19 19.78 15.70
N ALA A 227 15.63 18.64 16.20
CA ALA A 227 17.02 18.40 16.57
C ALA A 227 17.97 18.42 15.37
N SER A 228 17.49 18.05 14.16
CA SER A 228 18.27 18.03 12.92
C SER A 228 18.51 19.42 12.34
N GLY A 229 17.56 20.37 12.51
CA GLY A 229 17.70 21.72 11.92
C GLY A 229 16.51 22.65 12.11
N GLY A 230 15.74 22.46 13.18
CA GLY A 230 14.65 23.35 13.56
C GLY A 230 13.43 23.27 12.64
N MET A 231 12.69 24.37 12.54
CA MET A 231 11.41 24.43 11.83
C MET A 231 11.52 24.15 10.32
N SER A 232 12.63 24.44 9.68
CA SER A 232 12.90 24.09 8.29
C SER A 232 12.86 22.58 8.06
N TYR A 233 13.35 21.79 9.00
CA TYR A 233 13.33 20.33 8.93
C TYR A 233 11.99 19.74 9.35
N VAL A 234 11.26 20.37 10.27
CA VAL A 234 9.88 19.98 10.60
C VAL A 234 8.95 20.15 9.40
N THR A 235 9.04 21.27 8.71
CA THR A 235 8.24 21.50 7.50
C THR A 235 8.66 20.56 6.36
N ALA A 236 9.95 20.26 6.21
CA ALA A 236 10.45 19.24 5.28
C ALA A 236 9.92 17.84 5.61
N TYR A 237 9.83 17.46 6.88
CA TYR A 237 9.25 16.19 7.34
C TYR A 237 7.78 16.03 6.89
N TYR A 238 6.93 17.01 7.16
CA TYR A 238 5.53 16.96 6.73
C TYR A 238 5.39 17.03 5.21
N SER A 239 6.26 17.77 4.54
CA SER A 239 6.33 17.78 3.08
C SER A 239 6.70 16.42 2.48
N ALA A 240 7.60 15.68 3.14
CA ALA A 240 7.94 14.31 2.75
C ALA A 240 6.74 13.36 2.89
N ILE A 241 5.94 13.49 3.96
CA ILE A 241 4.70 12.72 4.12
C ILE A 241 3.74 13.02 2.96
N PHE A 242 3.52 14.29 2.61
CA PHE A 242 2.66 14.64 1.49
C PHE A 242 3.15 14.04 0.18
N ILE A 243 4.44 14.21 -0.14
CA ILE A 243 5.02 13.73 -1.39
C ILE A 243 4.88 12.20 -1.51
N ILE A 244 5.23 11.45 -0.46
CA ILE A 244 5.10 9.98 -0.53
C ILE A 244 3.64 9.55 -0.65
N THR A 245 2.72 10.25 -0.01
CA THR A 245 1.28 9.99 -0.13
C THR A 245 0.81 10.16 -1.58
N MET A 246 1.19 11.25 -2.23
CA MET A 246 0.86 11.49 -3.64
C MET A 246 1.46 10.41 -4.55
N LEU A 247 2.70 10.00 -4.30
CA LEU A 247 3.35 8.94 -5.07
C LEU A 247 2.64 7.59 -4.91
N ILE A 248 2.18 7.23 -3.71
CA ILE A 248 1.42 5.99 -3.47
C ILE A 248 0.06 6.04 -4.18
N ARG A 249 -0.63 7.17 -4.12
CA ARG A 249 -1.92 7.36 -4.80
C ARG A 249 -1.80 7.27 -6.32
N ASP A 250 -0.79 7.92 -6.89
CA ASP A 250 -0.51 7.85 -8.33
C ASP A 250 -0.09 6.43 -8.75
N PHE A 251 0.66 5.73 -7.89
CA PHE A 251 1.09 4.36 -8.12
C PHE A 251 -0.08 3.38 -8.25
N ASN A 252 -1.18 3.56 -7.54
CA ASN A 252 -2.38 2.73 -7.66
C ASN A 252 -2.90 2.64 -9.11
N TRP A 253 -2.61 3.63 -9.93
CA TRP A 253 -2.98 3.64 -11.34
C TRP A 253 -1.78 3.36 -12.25
N ARG A 254 -0.65 4.09 -12.11
CA ARG A 254 0.52 3.93 -13.00
C ARG A 254 1.26 2.64 -12.77
N GLY A 255 1.45 2.23 -11.52
CA GLY A 255 2.12 0.98 -11.18
C GLY A 255 1.40 -0.26 -11.72
N HIS A 256 0.12 -0.10 -12.08
CA HIS A 256 -0.72 -1.12 -12.70
C HIS A 256 -0.91 -0.91 -14.22
N GLY A 257 -0.05 -0.13 -14.87
CA GLY A 257 -0.05 0.03 -16.33
C GLY A 257 -1.03 1.05 -16.90
N GLY A 258 -1.68 1.86 -16.04
CA GLY A 258 -2.70 2.84 -16.48
C GLY A 258 -2.20 4.00 -17.35
N SER A 259 -0.88 4.26 -17.41
CA SER A 259 -0.32 5.43 -18.10
C SER A 259 0.10 5.19 -19.54
N SER A 260 0.15 3.96 -20.02
CA SER A 260 0.76 3.66 -21.31
C SER A 260 -0.21 2.96 -22.24
N ALA A 261 -0.47 3.58 -23.39
CA ALA A 261 -1.32 3.05 -24.45
C ALA A 261 -0.86 1.70 -25.02
N GLY A 262 0.34 1.24 -24.68
CA GLY A 262 0.90 -0.04 -25.12
C GLY A 262 1.16 -1.05 -23.99
N GLN A 263 1.02 -0.64 -22.74
CA GLN A 263 1.24 -1.47 -21.57
C GLN A 263 -0.11 -1.93 -20.98
N LYS A 264 -1.03 -2.39 -21.83
CA LYS A 264 -2.13 -3.19 -21.31
C LYS A 264 -1.47 -4.37 -20.62
N ARG A 265 -1.62 -4.45 -19.29
CA ARG A 265 -1.39 -5.65 -18.55
C ARG A 265 -2.14 -6.75 -19.26
N ARG A 266 -1.40 -7.67 -19.80
CA ARG A 266 -1.97 -8.92 -20.27
C ARG A 266 -2.19 -9.74 -19.03
N ASP A 267 -3.34 -10.35 -18.93
CA ASP A 267 -3.75 -11.26 -17.89
C ASP A 267 -2.56 -12.08 -17.39
N TRP A 268 -1.92 -11.66 -16.35
CA TRP A 268 -0.85 -12.28 -15.57
C TRP A 268 -0.24 -13.57 -16.16
N GLU A 269 -0.26 -13.70 -17.50
CA GLU A 269 0.44 -14.75 -18.18
C GLU A 269 1.94 -14.58 -17.94
N PHE A 270 2.57 -15.64 -17.46
CA PHE A 270 3.99 -15.68 -17.28
C PHE A 270 4.69 -15.37 -18.61
N HIS A 271 5.08 -14.13 -18.78
CA HIS A 271 5.82 -13.66 -19.94
C HIS A 271 7.14 -13.07 -19.46
N ILE A 272 8.27 -13.61 -19.94
CA ILE A 272 9.60 -13.08 -19.57
C ILE A 272 9.68 -11.58 -19.81
N LYS A 273 9.02 -11.05 -20.86
CA LYS A 273 8.89 -9.62 -21.14
C LYS A 273 8.15 -8.84 -20.05
N SER A 274 7.22 -9.45 -19.31
CA SER A 274 6.49 -8.80 -18.24
C SER A 274 7.36 -8.49 -17.02
N TYR A 275 8.39 -9.26 -16.78
CA TYR A 275 9.35 -9.01 -15.70
C TYR A 275 10.25 -7.80 -15.92
N ALA A 276 10.37 -7.35 -17.16
CA ALA A 276 11.12 -6.16 -17.52
C ALA A 276 10.27 -4.87 -17.46
N LEU A 277 8.94 -4.97 -17.31
CA LEU A 277 8.02 -3.86 -17.54
C LEU A 277 7.80 -2.96 -16.34
N ASN A 278 8.17 -3.36 -15.15
CA ASN A 278 7.93 -2.52 -14.00
C ASN A 278 9.09 -1.59 -13.68
N GLN A 279 9.32 -0.67 -14.56
CA GLN A 279 10.46 0.23 -14.56
C GLN A 279 10.11 1.65 -14.22
N TYR A 280 8.96 1.86 -13.64
CA TYR A 280 8.65 3.20 -13.22
C TYR A 280 9.63 3.63 -12.13
N PHE A 281 10.10 4.83 -12.24
CA PHE A 281 10.76 5.56 -11.17
C PHE A 281 10.01 5.36 -9.83
N TYR A 282 8.70 5.23 -9.87
CA TYR A 282 7.84 4.89 -8.75
C TYR A 282 8.00 3.47 -8.20
N GLY A 283 8.47 2.52 -8.95
CA GLY A 283 8.76 1.17 -8.46
C GLY A 283 9.77 1.18 -7.33
N TRP A 284 10.72 2.08 -7.39
CA TRP A 284 11.67 2.33 -6.31
C TRP A 284 11.02 2.86 -5.04
N VAL A 285 9.96 3.64 -5.19
CA VAL A 285 9.33 4.41 -4.13
C VAL A 285 8.17 3.68 -3.49
N ALA A 286 7.41 2.91 -4.25
CA ALA A 286 6.21 2.26 -3.76
C ALA A 286 6.34 0.72 -3.70
N SER A 287 6.83 0.09 -4.74
CA SER A 287 7.08 -1.37 -4.79
C SER A 287 7.90 -1.67 -6.03
N GLU A 288 9.16 -2.04 -5.85
CA GLU A 288 10.02 -2.39 -6.97
C GLU A 288 9.48 -3.63 -7.68
N TRP A 289 9.55 -3.62 -9.01
CA TRP A 289 9.22 -4.78 -9.85
C TRP A 289 7.82 -5.32 -9.61
N HIS A 290 6.84 -4.44 -9.70
CA HIS A 290 5.46 -4.70 -9.27
C HIS A 290 4.78 -5.82 -10.03
N ASP A 291 5.05 -6.01 -11.32
CA ASP A 291 4.53 -7.13 -12.08
C ASP A 291 5.07 -8.46 -11.57
N ASN A 292 6.36 -8.53 -11.22
CA ASN A 292 6.92 -9.70 -10.57
C ASN A 292 6.25 -9.98 -9.23
N HIS A 293 5.96 -8.91 -8.45
CA HIS A 293 5.24 -9.01 -7.20
C HIS A 293 3.86 -9.62 -7.39
N HIS A 294 3.10 -9.20 -8.39
CA HIS A 294 1.79 -9.80 -8.64
C HIS A 294 1.85 -11.26 -9.04
N HIS A 295 2.91 -11.72 -9.71
CA HIS A 295 3.11 -13.15 -9.99
C HIS A 295 3.46 -13.96 -8.73
N TYR A 296 4.24 -13.35 -7.83
CA TYR A 296 4.74 -14.01 -6.62
C TYR A 296 4.44 -13.15 -5.38
N PHE A 297 3.19 -12.79 -5.19
CA PHE A 297 2.78 -11.78 -4.20
C PHE A 297 3.18 -12.11 -2.76
N THR A 298 3.40 -13.38 -2.41
CA THR A 298 3.92 -13.77 -1.10
C THR A 298 5.44 -13.70 -1.00
N SER A 299 6.16 -13.45 -2.10
CA SER A 299 7.62 -13.38 -2.08
C SER A 299 8.11 -12.06 -1.51
N ALA A 300 9.09 -12.13 -0.62
CA ALA A 300 9.83 -10.95 -0.16
C ALA A 300 10.77 -10.39 -1.24
N ARG A 301 11.05 -11.16 -2.30
CA ARG A 301 11.87 -10.77 -3.43
C ARG A 301 10.99 -10.51 -4.65
N ASN A 302 11.21 -9.38 -5.31
CA ASN A 302 10.52 -9.01 -6.55
C ASN A 302 11.49 -8.82 -7.74
N GLY A 303 12.78 -8.59 -7.48
CA GLY A 303 13.82 -8.50 -8.53
C GLY A 303 14.43 -9.86 -8.83
N TYR A 304 14.07 -10.48 -9.95
CA TYR A 304 14.52 -11.82 -10.34
C TYR A 304 15.53 -11.83 -11.48
N LEU A 305 15.56 -10.76 -12.29
CA LEU A 305 16.44 -10.65 -13.45
C LEU A 305 17.70 -9.83 -13.12
N ARG A 306 18.78 -10.08 -13.87
CA ARG A 306 20.01 -9.30 -13.75
C ARG A 306 19.72 -7.81 -14.01
N GLY A 307 20.17 -6.95 -13.10
CA GLY A 307 19.91 -5.51 -13.15
C GLY A 307 18.62 -5.06 -12.45
N GLN A 308 17.77 -5.96 -12.02
CA GLN A 308 16.63 -5.63 -11.18
C GLN A 308 17.09 -5.48 -9.72
N ILE A 309 17.27 -4.23 -9.29
CA ILE A 309 17.66 -3.91 -7.91
C ILE A 309 16.40 -3.92 -7.03
N ASP A 310 16.38 -4.74 -5.99
CA ASP A 310 15.29 -4.84 -5.02
C ASP A 310 15.82 -4.45 -3.64
N ILE A 311 15.79 -3.15 -3.35
CA ILE A 311 16.32 -2.58 -2.10
C ILE A 311 15.58 -3.15 -0.88
N ALA A 312 14.26 -3.31 -0.98
CA ALA A 312 13.44 -3.81 0.11
C ALA A 312 13.79 -5.27 0.44
N PHE A 313 13.99 -6.13 -0.57
CA PHE A 313 14.43 -7.51 -0.35
C PHE A 313 15.83 -7.55 0.29
N HIS A 314 16.77 -6.77 -0.20
CA HIS A 314 18.12 -6.72 0.39
C HIS A 314 18.08 -6.24 1.84
N THR A 315 17.21 -5.29 2.17
CA THR A 315 16.99 -4.84 3.56
C THR A 315 16.40 -5.97 4.42
N ILE A 316 15.38 -6.68 3.95
CA ILE A 316 14.79 -7.84 4.66
C ILE A 316 15.85 -8.94 4.88
N LYS A 317 16.65 -9.24 3.87
CA LYS A 317 17.76 -10.21 3.96
C LYS A 317 18.82 -9.78 4.98
N PHE A 318 19.14 -8.49 5.03
CA PHE A 318 20.06 -7.93 6.03
C PHE A 318 19.48 -8.05 7.46
N LEU A 319 18.21 -7.69 7.67
CA LEU A 319 17.52 -7.85 8.95
C LEU A 319 17.44 -9.32 9.38
N HIS A 320 17.31 -10.26 8.43
CA HIS A 320 17.38 -11.69 8.73
C HIS A 320 18.76 -12.11 9.23
N LYS A 321 19.84 -11.60 8.62
CA LYS A 321 21.22 -11.86 9.10
C LYS A 321 21.46 -11.29 10.51
N LEU A 322 20.77 -10.19 10.88
CA LEU A 322 20.83 -9.61 12.22
C LEU A 322 19.92 -10.34 13.25
N GLY A 323 19.17 -11.37 12.84
CA GLY A 323 18.26 -12.09 13.72
C GLY A 323 16.96 -11.31 14.07
N ILE A 324 16.68 -10.20 13.39
CA ILE A 324 15.44 -9.41 13.56
C ILE A 324 14.29 -10.07 12.80
N VAL A 325 14.53 -10.49 11.56
CA VAL A 325 13.62 -11.26 10.74
C VAL A 325 13.91 -12.74 10.93
N LYS A 326 12.87 -13.53 11.25
CA LYS A 326 12.95 -14.97 11.47
C LYS A 326 13.08 -15.75 10.16
N SER A 327 12.24 -15.39 9.20
CA SER A 327 12.13 -16.06 7.90
C SER A 327 11.53 -15.12 6.88
N TYR A 328 11.80 -15.39 5.61
CA TYR A 328 11.18 -14.72 4.47
C TYR A 328 10.96 -15.74 3.35
N ILE A 329 9.99 -15.45 2.47
CA ILE A 329 9.67 -16.24 1.29
C ILE A 329 10.47 -15.67 0.11
N ASP A 330 11.16 -16.55 -0.64
CA ASP A 330 11.88 -16.18 -1.87
C ASP A 330 11.47 -17.13 -3.00
N ALA A 331 10.77 -16.60 -4.01
CA ALA A 331 10.27 -17.38 -5.13
C ALA A 331 11.30 -17.59 -6.25
N THR A 332 12.59 -17.29 -6.04
CA THR A 332 13.64 -17.41 -7.06
C THR A 332 13.70 -18.79 -7.71
N ASN A 333 13.55 -19.86 -6.94
CA ASN A 333 13.60 -21.22 -7.49
C ASN A 333 12.39 -21.53 -8.38
N ILE A 334 11.20 -21.04 -7.99
CA ILE A 334 9.97 -21.16 -8.80
C ILE A 334 10.15 -20.37 -10.10
N PHE A 335 10.63 -19.14 -10.01
CA PHE A 335 10.92 -18.30 -11.18
C PHE A 335 11.89 -18.98 -12.14
N ARG A 336 13.02 -19.54 -11.64
CA ARG A 336 14.01 -20.21 -12.48
C ARG A 336 13.43 -21.45 -13.19
N ALA A 337 12.66 -22.25 -12.50
CA ALA A 337 12.01 -23.43 -13.08
C ALA A 337 11.02 -23.05 -14.20
N GLN A 338 10.27 -21.98 -14.01
CA GLN A 338 9.36 -21.48 -15.05
C GLN A 338 10.10 -20.90 -16.26
N CYS A 339 11.21 -20.17 -16.04
CA CYS A 339 12.05 -19.68 -17.14
C CYS A 339 12.68 -20.82 -17.96
N GLN A 340 13.11 -21.90 -17.33
CA GLN A 340 13.65 -23.06 -18.03
C GLN A 340 12.58 -23.75 -18.91
N ASN A 341 11.38 -23.95 -18.39
CA ASN A 341 10.29 -24.53 -19.16
C ASN A 341 9.88 -23.68 -20.38
N VAL A 342 9.93 -22.35 -20.26
CA VAL A 342 9.61 -21.44 -21.37
C VAL A 342 10.72 -21.46 -22.43
N SER A 343 12.00 -21.57 -22.04
CA SER A 343 13.12 -21.65 -23.00
C SER A 343 13.12 -22.94 -23.80
N GLU A 344 12.65 -24.03 -23.23
CA GLU A 344 12.52 -25.33 -23.91
C GLU A 344 11.33 -25.35 -24.90
N GLN A 345 10.29 -24.54 -24.67
CA GLN A 345 9.12 -24.45 -25.54
C GLN A 345 9.28 -23.45 -26.69
N SER A 346 10.17 -22.43 -26.55
CA SER A 346 10.37 -21.38 -27.54
C SER A 346 11.70 -21.53 -28.27
N THR A 347 11.75 -22.35 -29.31
CA THR A 347 12.94 -22.52 -30.19
C THR A 347 13.18 -21.34 -31.14
N GLY A 348 12.56 -20.17 -30.98
CA GLY A 348 12.61 -19.09 -31.99
C GLY A 348 13.18 -17.75 -31.55
N ASP A 349 12.98 -17.29 -30.33
CA ASP A 349 13.39 -15.94 -29.89
C ASP A 349 13.90 -15.95 -28.44
N VAL A 350 15.07 -16.48 -28.24
CA VAL A 350 15.72 -16.47 -26.91
C VAL A 350 16.35 -15.10 -26.66
N PHE A 351 15.67 -14.23 -25.95
CA PHE A 351 16.36 -13.17 -25.23
C PHE A 351 17.28 -13.82 -24.19
N ASN A 352 18.54 -13.43 -24.19
CA ASN A 352 19.55 -13.85 -23.20
C ASN A 352 19.19 -13.31 -21.81
N VAL A 353 18.12 -13.79 -21.21
CA VAL A 353 17.70 -13.46 -19.86
C VAL A 353 18.49 -14.34 -18.89
N ARG A 354 19.60 -13.81 -18.36
CA ARG A 354 20.36 -14.51 -17.31
C ARG A 354 19.71 -14.24 -15.95
N PRO A 355 19.21 -15.27 -15.25
CA PRO A 355 18.81 -15.13 -13.85
C PRO A 355 19.99 -14.64 -13.01
N LEU A 356 19.69 -13.96 -11.89
CA LEU A 356 20.71 -13.64 -10.90
C LEU A 356 21.30 -14.93 -10.34
N GLU A 357 22.61 -15.10 -10.45
CA GLU A 357 23.34 -16.09 -9.66
C GLU A 357 23.37 -15.65 -8.19
N ASN A 358 23.35 -16.62 -7.27
CA ASN A 358 23.23 -16.40 -5.83
C ASN A 358 24.33 -15.51 -5.24
#